data_7da533870dae05ef1ec82fdc160eac18
#
_entry.id   7da533870dae05ef1ec82fdc160eac18
#
_cell.length_a   1.000
_cell.length_b   1.000
_cell.length_c   1.000
_cell.angle_alpha   90.00
_cell.angle_beta   90.00
_cell.angle_gamma   90.00
#
_symmetry.space_group_name_H-M   'P 1'
#
loop_
_entity.id
_entity.type
_entity.pdbx_description
1 polymer ?
#
loop_
_entity_poly.entity_id
_entity_poly.type
_entity_poly.pdbx_seq_one_letter_code
_entity_poly.pdbx_strand_id
1 'polypeptide(L)'
;MLPRIFGNAKANGGTGKFKDITPEVLEELKELNITHIWYTGIIKHSTAGERGVKGTAGSPYAINDYYDVNHYLASRKSSRMKEFEALVERTAQAGMGTIIDFVPNHVACDYVGTQAPFTDENYYPGKTFDGDWSDTAKLNYTSHDTWVKMRDILLFWASKGIAGFRCDMIELVTVDFWKWAIPQIKEQYPGIIFIGEAYQPENYWNYFNIGGFDYLYDKSGFYDTLRRIVRGEDSASSITRQWQQLGDFQPKMLNFLENHDEDRIPSEYFASSPFKALSALFVSLFYNTAPFMIYAGQEFGVGPEKTSIFDFCSLEPLRRWNKGVKESDSQKYLHYEESDLYAIYKAFCDIAVNDPVICKGDTFDLQYANFENGNYNHHRQFSFLRHYEGTVYLCVANFEDHRVDVEINIPQHAFDYYGIQPDETLNPNERIKVSIEKNAGTILRIK
;
A
#
# COMPACT_ATOMS: atom_id res chain seq x y z
N MET A 1 -0.61 -8.60 -1.81
CA MET A 1 -1.37 -9.83 -1.47
C MET A 1 -0.42 -10.96 -1.10
N LEU A 2 -0.82 -11.86 -0.20
CA LEU A 2 -0.08 -13.10 0.09
C LEU A 2 -0.69 -14.24 -0.75
N PRO A 3 -0.01 -14.78 -1.75
CA PRO A 3 -0.56 -15.82 -2.64
C PRO A 3 -1.07 -17.05 -1.90
N ARG A 4 -0.39 -17.45 -0.80
CA ARG A 4 -0.80 -18.60 0.02
C ARG A 4 -2.17 -18.43 0.69
N ILE A 5 -2.56 -17.19 0.97
CA ILE A 5 -3.86 -16.84 1.56
C ILE A 5 -4.88 -16.58 0.45
N PHE A 6 -4.51 -15.72 -0.50
CA PHE A 6 -5.39 -15.26 -1.57
C PHE A 6 -5.98 -16.39 -2.41
N GLY A 7 -5.14 -17.34 -2.85
CA GLY A 7 -5.57 -18.48 -3.65
C GLY A 7 -6.12 -19.67 -2.83
N ASN A 8 -6.10 -19.61 -1.50
CA ASN A 8 -6.50 -20.71 -0.64
C ASN A 8 -8.02 -20.91 -0.64
N ALA A 9 -8.49 -21.96 -1.32
CA ALA A 9 -9.90 -22.31 -1.40
C ALA A 9 -10.44 -23.08 -0.17
N LYS A 10 -9.58 -23.48 0.77
CA LYS A 10 -9.97 -24.29 1.94
C LYS A 10 -10.24 -23.38 3.14
N ALA A 11 -11.33 -23.63 3.87
CA ALA A 11 -11.66 -22.90 5.08
C ALA A 11 -10.61 -23.09 6.19
N ASN A 12 -10.10 -24.32 6.33
CA ASN A 12 -9.10 -24.68 7.34
C ASN A 12 -7.90 -25.37 6.67
N GLY A 13 -6.70 -24.92 7.02
CA GLY A 13 -5.46 -25.41 6.43
C GLY A 13 -5.38 -25.19 4.93
N GLY A 14 -4.42 -25.83 4.29
CA GLY A 14 -4.19 -25.65 2.86
C GLY A 14 -3.42 -24.36 2.54
N THR A 15 -3.13 -24.15 1.27
CA THR A 15 -2.40 -22.99 0.79
C THR A 15 -2.79 -22.70 -0.65
N GLY A 16 -2.89 -21.41 -0.99
CA GLY A 16 -2.97 -20.95 -2.36
C GLY A 16 -1.67 -21.20 -3.12
N LYS A 17 -1.78 -21.26 -4.42
CA LYS A 17 -0.70 -21.56 -5.36
C LYS A 17 -0.54 -20.44 -6.38
N PHE A 18 0.63 -20.33 -7.01
CA PHE A 18 0.86 -19.41 -8.12
C PHE A 18 -0.18 -19.54 -9.24
N LYS A 19 -0.61 -20.77 -9.53
CA LYS A 19 -1.63 -21.05 -10.54
C LYS A 19 -3.04 -20.57 -10.18
N ASP A 20 -3.32 -20.34 -8.90
CA ASP A 20 -4.66 -19.89 -8.45
C ASP A 20 -4.89 -18.42 -8.78
N ILE A 21 -3.81 -17.66 -9.07
CA ILE A 21 -3.86 -16.31 -9.63
C ILE A 21 -3.93 -16.47 -11.16
N THR A 22 -5.14 -16.72 -11.64
CA THR A 22 -5.42 -16.99 -13.05
C THR A 22 -5.54 -15.70 -13.87
N PRO A 23 -5.54 -15.76 -15.23
CA PRO A 23 -5.84 -14.58 -16.04
C PRO A 23 -7.16 -13.92 -15.68
N GLU A 24 -8.21 -14.69 -15.39
CA GLU A 24 -9.53 -14.17 -15.01
C GLU A 24 -9.47 -13.41 -13.67
N VAL A 25 -8.70 -13.90 -12.69
CA VAL A 25 -8.44 -13.20 -11.43
C VAL A 25 -7.72 -11.87 -11.70
N LEU A 26 -6.75 -11.85 -12.59
CA LEU A 26 -6.00 -10.64 -12.93
C LEU A 26 -6.87 -9.63 -13.67
N GLU A 27 -7.74 -10.05 -14.57
CA GLU A 27 -8.71 -9.15 -15.23
C GLU A 27 -9.70 -8.54 -14.23
N GLU A 28 -10.19 -9.30 -13.26
CA GLU A 28 -11.05 -8.76 -12.19
C GLU A 28 -10.32 -7.75 -11.30
N LEU A 29 -9.04 -7.98 -10.98
CA LEU A 29 -8.23 -6.99 -10.26
C LEU A 29 -8.00 -5.72 -11.07
N LYS A 30 -7.91 -5.83 -12.39
CA LYS A 30 -7.80 -4.70 -13.30
C LYS A 30 -9.05 -3.81 -13.29
N GLU A 31 -10.24 -4.36 -13.01
CA GLU A 31 -11.47 -3.60 -12.82
C GLU A 31 -11.40 -2.61 -11.63
N LEU A 32 -10.47 -2.82 -10.69
CA LEU A 32 -10.11 -1.86 -9.65
C LEU A 32 -9.00 -0.88 -10.10
N ASN A 33 -8.64 -0.84 -11.37
CA ASN A 33 -7.54 -0.04 -11.92
C ASN A 33 -6.18 -0.31 -11.25
N ILE A 34 -5.95 -1.55 -10.79
CA ILE A 34 -4.67 -1.97 -10.21
C ILE A 34 -3.59 -1.95 -11.29
N THR A 35 -2.50 -1.24 -11.03
CA THR A 35 -1.34 -1.13 -11.93
C THR A 35 -0.21 -2.09 -11.56
N HIS A 36 -0.09 -2.45 -10.30
CA HIS A 36 0.93 -3.34 -9.77
C HIS A 36 0.36 -4.28 -8.72
N ILE A 37 0.88 -5.50 -8.66
CA ILE A 37 0.56 -6.45 -7.60
C ILE A 37 1.83 -6.76 -6.82
N TRP A 38 1.84 -6.40 -5.54
CA TRP A 38 2.86 -6.82 -4.63
C TRP A 38 2.50 -8.19 -4.06
N TYR A 39 3.24 -9.21 -4.49
CA TYR A 39 3.16 -10.59 -4.00
C TYR A 39 4.08 -10.78 -2.80
N THR A 40 3.52 -10.84 -1.60
CA THR A 40 4.25 -11.04 -0.34
C THR A 40 4.56 -12.51 -0.11
N GLY A 41 5.74 -12.80 0.46
CA GLY A 41 6.13 -14.14 0.86
C GLY A 41 6.52 -15.08 -0.30
N ILE A 42 7.07 -14.50 -1.37
CA ILE A 42 7.53 -15.26 -2.55
C ILE A 42 8.87 -15.94 -2.29
N ILE A 43 9.86 -15.17 -1.83
CA ILE A 43 11.21 -15.67 -1.57
C ILE A 43 11.15 -16.72 -0.46
N LYS A 44 11.92 -17.80 -0.62
CA LYS A 44 11.91 -18.93 0.30
C LYS A 44 12.30 -18.49 1.71
N HIS A 45 11.37 -18.66 2.63
CA HIS A 45 11.55 -18.42 4.05
C HIS A 45 11.46 -19.71 4.86
N SER A 46 11.86 -19.69 6.13
CA SER A 46 11.73 -20.83 7.06
C SER A 46 10.27 -21.19 7.26
N THR A 47 9.97 -22.50 7.22
CA THR A 47 8.61 -23.05 7.30
C THR A 47 8.45 -23.98 8.51
N ALA A 48 7.22 -24.39 8.79
CA ALA A 48 6.93 -25.30 9.91
C ALA A 48 7.85 -26.52 9.93
N GLY A 49 8.41 -26.85 11.10
CA GLY A 49 9.36 -27.93 11.32
C GLY A 49 10.83 -27.48 11.32
N GLU A 50 11.14 -26.26 10.91
CA GLU A 50 12.47 -25.65 10.99
C GLU A 50 12.65 -24.85 12.27
N ARG A 51 13.89 -24.61 12.69
CA ARG A 51 14.18 -23.90 13.94
C ARG A 51 13.74 -22.43 13.85
N GLY A 52 13.09 -21.92 14.92
CA GLY A 52 12.71 -20.50 15.02
C GLY A 52 11.47 -20.12 14.23
N VAL A 53 10.72 -21.07 13.68
CA VAL A 53 9.52 -20.79 12.89
C VAL A 53 8.38 -20.22 13.74
N LYS A 54 7.77 -19.12 13.29
CA LYS A 54 6.55 -18.53 13.87
C LYS A 54 5.30 -19.10 13.17
N GLY A 55 4.29 -19.45 13.93
CA GLY A 55 3.02 -19.99 13.43
C GLY A 55 3.17 -21.31 12.66
N THR A 56 2.23 -21.60 11.76
CA THR A 56 2.19 -22.84 10.98
C THR A 56 2.88 -22.74 9.62
N ALA A 57 3.08 -21.53 9.10
CA ALA A 57 3.67 -21.28 7.79
C ALA A 57 5.05 -20.59 7.84
N GLY A 58 5.43 -20.03 8.99
CA GLY A 58 6.63 -19.23 9.17
C GLY A 58 6.47 -17.78 8.71
N SER A 59 7.40 -16.93 9.15
CA SER A 59 7.45 -15.53 8.75
C SER A 59 7.89 -15.40 7.30
N PRO A 60 7.16 -14.67 6.45
CA PRO A 60 7.59 -14.35 5.08
C PRO A 60 8.88 -13.51 5.04
N TYR A 61 9.30 -12.96 6.17
CA TYR A 61 10.50 -12.14 6.34
C TYR A 61 11.70 -12.89 6.94
N ALA A 62 11.54 -14.12 7.43
CA ALA A 62 12.64 -14.97 7.86
C ALA A 62 13.21 -15.74 6.64
N ILE A 63 13.93 -15.03 5.76
CA ILE A 63 14.41 -15.59 4.50
C ILE A 63 15.45 -16.70 4.74
N ASN A 64 15.18 -17.89 4.19
CA ASN A 64 15.99 -19.08 4.31
C ASN A 64 16.90 -19.31 3.10
N ASP A 65 16.47 -18.88 1.90
CA ASP A 65 17.25 -18.91 0.67
C ASP A 65 16.77 -17.83 -0.31
N TYR A 66 17.62 -16.85 -0.61
CA TYR A 66 17.26 -15.74 -1.49
C TYR A 66 17.11 -16.10 -2.97
N TYR A 67 17.64 -17.22 -3.42
CA TYR A 67 17.61 -17.59 -4.85
C TYR A 67 16.53 -18.61 -5.17
N ASP A 68 15.60 -18.84 -4.24
CA ASP A 68 14.52 -19.81 -4.38
C ASP A 68 13.17 -19.23 -3.95
N VAL A 69 12.09 -19.86 -4.37
CA VAL A 69 10.72 -19.55 -3.95
C VAL A 69 10.17 -20.64 -3.03
N ASN A 70 9.20 -20.27 -2.21
CA ASN A 70 8.55 -21.23 -1.32
C ASN A 70 7.88 -22.34 -2.12
N HIS A 71 8.30 -23.58 -1.87
CA HIS A 71 7.82 -24.75 -2.59
C HIS A 71 6.31 -25.01 -2.42
N TYR A 72 5.72 -24.59 -1.32
CA TYR A 72 4.29 -24.76 -1.06
C TYR A 72 3.41 -23.83 -1.92
N LEU A 73 3.97 -22.78 -2.53
CA LEU A 73 3.27 -21.90 -3.49
C LEU A 73 3.18 -22.52 -4.90
N ALA A 74 3.97 -23.54 -5.18
CA ALA A 74 3.94 -24.20 -6.48
C ALA A 74 3.06 -25.47 -6.46
N SER A 75 2.59 -25.86 -7.63
CA SER A 75 1.88 -27.13 -7.84
C SER A 75 2.85 -28.30 -7.76
N ARG A 76 4.08 -28.10 -8.24
CA ARG A 76 5.16 -29.09 -8.19
C ARG A 76 6.42 -28.45 -7.63
N LYS A 77 6.99 -29.06 -6.58
CA LYS A 77 8.22 -28.57 -5.94
C LYS A 77 9.38 -28.36 -6.92
N SER A 78 9.53 -29.26 -7.92
CA SER A 78 10.61 -29.20 -8.90
C SER A 78 10.48 -28.09 -9.94
N SER A 79 9.29 -27.55 -10.16
CA SER A 79 9.01 -26.46 -11.12
C SER A 79 8.68 -25.12 -10.46
N ARG A 80 8.89 -24.99 -9.16
CA ARG A 80 8.44 -23.82 -8.38
C ARG A 80 8.89 -22.48 -8.94
N MET A 81 10.16 -22.35 -9.35
CA MET A 81 10.67 -21.12 -9.95
C MET A 81 10.00 -20.83 -11.30
N LYS A 82 9.83 -21.84 -12.15
CA LYS A 82 9.12 -21.68 -13.43
C LYS A 82 7.65 -21.31 -13.24
N GLU A 83 7.00 -21.83 -12.19
CA GLU A 83 5.61 -21.47 -11.88
C GLU A 83 5.51 -20.01 -11.39
N PHE A 84 6.52 -19.52 -10.66
CA PHE A 84 6.62 -18.10 -10.30
C PHE A 84 6.88 -17.21 -11.55
N GLU A 85 7.85 -17.58 -12.39
CA GLU A 85 8.14 -16.85 -13.65
C GLU A 85 6.88 -16.78 -14.53
N ALA A 86 6.12 -17.87 -14.62
CA ALA A 86 4.83 -17.89 -15.32
C ALA A 86 3.75 -17.00 -14.65
N LEU A 87 3.79 -16.79 -13.34
CA LEU A 87 2.92 -15.81 -12.65
C LEU A 87 3.33 -14.38 -13.03
N VAL A 88 4.63 -14.07 -13.01
CA VAL A 88 5.15 -12.75 -13.42
C VAL A 88 4.73 -12.43 -14.85
N GLU A 89 4.91 -13.38 -15.77
CA GLU A 89 4.51 -13.24 -17.18
C GLU A 89 3.00 -13.00 -17.31
N ARG A 90 2.15 -13.78 -16.62
CA ARG A 90 0.68 -13.58 -16.64
C ARG A 90 0.28 -12.22 -16.12
N THR A 91 0.92 -11.77 -15.03
CA THR A 91 0.66 -10.45 -14.45
C THR A 91 1.00 -9.34 -15.46
N ALA A 92 2.14 -9.47 -16.15
CA ALA A 92 2.55 -8.53 -17.20
C ALA A 92 1.61 -8.57 -18.43
N GLN A 93 1.14 -9.76 -18.84
CA GLN A 93 0.17 -9.91 -19.94
C GLN A 93 -1.18 -9.26 -19.63
N ALA A 94 -1.58 -9.22 -18.33
CA ALA A 94 -2.76 -8.48 -17.88
C ALA A 94 -2.51 -6.95 -17.78
N GLY A 95 -1.31 -6.47 -18.13
CA GLY A 95 -0.95 -5.05 -18.10
C GLY A 95 -0.55 -4.55 -16.71
N MET A 96 -0.20 -5.43 -15.77
CA MET A 96 0.19 -5.08 -14.41
C MET A 96 1.64 -5.46 -14.10
N GLY A 97 2.30 -4.67 -13.24
CA GLY A 97 3.64 -4.96 -12.75
C GLY A 97 3.64 -5.90 -11.54
N THR A 98 4.64 -6.76 -11.45
CA THR A 98 4.88 -7.59 -10.26
C THR A 98 5.87 -6.92 -9.32
N ILE A 99 5.51 -6.77 -8.05
CA ILE A 99 6.40 -6.33 -6.96
C ILE A 99 6.59 -7.49 -5.99
N ILE A 100 7.80 -7.66 -5.47
CA ILE A 100 8.10 -8.65 -4.42
C ILE A 100 8.81 -7.99 -3.24
N ASP A 101 8.77 -8.64 -2.07
CA ASP A 101 9.58 -8.21 -0.93
C ASP A 101 11.06 -8.45 -1.15
N PHE A 102 11.88 -7.51 -0.73
CA PHE A 102 13.30 -7.66 -0.52
C PHE A 102 13.60 -7.38 0.95
N VAL A 103 14.17 -8.36 1.65
CA VAL A 103 14.46 -8.29 3.10
C VAL A 103 15.96 -8.11 3.30
N PRO A 104 16.47 -6.87 3.45
CA PRO A 104 17.90 -6.63 3.49
C PRO A 104 18.53 -6.76 4.88
N ASN A 105 17.77 -6.49 5.96
CA ASN A 105 18.34 -6.34 7.30
C ASN A 105 18.77 -7.66 7.94
N HIS A 106 18.09 -8.76 7.62
CA HIS A 106 18.28 -10.06 8.29
C HIS A 106 17.94 -11.24 7.39
N VAL A 107 18.33 -12.41 7.82
CA VAL A 107 17.95 -13.72 7.25
C VAL A 107 17.34 -14.59 8.34
N ALA A 108 16.77 -15.75 7.98
CA ALA A 108 16.37 -16.73 8.98
C ALA A 108 17.58 -17.22 9.78
N CYS A 109 17.37 -17.58 11.06
CA CYS A 109 18.43 -18.12 11.92
C CYS A 109 18.98 -19.48 11.39
N ASP A 110 18.23 -20.16 10.54
CA ASP A 110 18.58 -21.44 9.87
C ASP A 110 18.82 -21.24 8.36
N TYR A 111 19.35 -20.12 7.93
CA TYR A 111 19.64 -19.80 6.54
C TYR A 111 20.51 -20.88 5.86
N VAL A 112 20.09 -21.33 4.68
CA VAL A 112 20.73 -22.44 3.92
C VAL A 112 21.05 -22.09 2.46
N GLY A 113 20.91 -20.82 2.07
CA GLY A 113 21.14 -20.38 0.68
C GLY A 113 22.58 -20.62 0.21
N THR A 114 22.74 -21.51 -0.78
CA THR A 114 24.07 -21.92 -1.28
C THR A 114 24.62 -20.98 -2.35
N GLN A 115 23.76 -20.24 -3.08
CA GLN A 115 24.19 -19.26 -4.08
C GLN A 115 24.65 -17.94 -3.47
N ALA A 116 24.15 -17.62 -2.28
CA ALA A 116 24.64 -16.49 -1.47
C ALA A 116 24.98 -17.02 -0.06
N PRO A 117 26.04 -17.80 0.10
CA PRO A 117 26.43 -18.27 1.43
C PRO A 117 26.90 -17.11 2.29
N PHE A 118 26.20 -16.87 3.42
CA PHE A 118 26.64 -15.89 4.41
C PHE A 118 27.65 -16.52 5.36
N THR A 119 28.79 -15.83 5.53
CA THR A 119 29.87 -16.20 6.46
C THR A 119 29.76 -15.37 7.75
N ASP A 120 30.57 -15.64 8.75
CA ASP A 120 30.52 -14.92 10.04
C ASP A 120 30.72 -13.40 9.89
N GLU A 121 31.46 -12.93 8.88
CA GLU A 121 31.62 -11.49 8.60
C GLU A 121 30.33 -10.81 8.09
N ASN A 122 29.40 -11.57 7.54
CA ASN A 122 28.12 -11.06 7.07
C ASN A 122 27.08 -10.95 8.18
N TYR A 123 27.33 -11.46 9.36
CA TYR A 123 26.45 -11.37 10.51
C TYR A 123 26.98 -10.39 11.55
N TYR A 124 26.11 -9.81 12.32
CA TYR A 124 26.48 -9.19 13.57
C TYR A 124 27.08 -10.22 14.54
N PRO A 125 28.05 -9.82 15.40
CA PRO A 125 28.64 -10.72 16.36
C PRO A 125 27.59 -11.49 17.18
N GLY A 126 27.76 -12.81 17.28
CA GLY A 126 26.82 -13.69 17.98
C GLY A 126 25.54 -14.00 17.21
N LYS A 127 25.42 -13.59 15.92
CA LYS A 127 24.20 -13.76 15.11
C LYS A 127 22.96 -13.25 15.83
N THR A 128 23.03 -12.04 16.34
CA THR A 128 21.94 -11.37 17.06
C THR A 128 20.78 -11.02 16.13
N PHE A 129 19.60 -10.81 16.67
CA PHE A 129 18.39 -10.35 15.99
C PHE A 129 17.97 -8.97 16.54
N ASP A 130 17.05 -8.30 15.84
CA ASP A 130 16.47 -7.04 16.26
C ASP A 130 15.14 -7.25 17.00
N GLY A 131 14.94 -6.54 18.10
CA GLY A 131 13.69 -6.57 18.85
C GLY A 131 13.28 -7.99 19.26
N ASP A 132 12.06 -8.40 18.87
CA ASP A 132 11.47 -9.72 19.13
C ASP A 132 11.52 -10.68 17.93
N TRP A 133 12.29 -10.33 16.87
CA TRP A 133 12.43 -11.16 15.66
C TRP A 133 13.41 -12.32 15.87
N SER A 134 13.19 -13.09 16.93
CA SER A 134 14.08 -14.18 17.39
C SER A 134 14.26 -15.35 16.40
N ASP A 135 13.47 -15.39 15.34
CA ASP A 135 13.57 -16.32 14.21
C ASP A 135 14.56 -15.85 13.13
N THR A 136 15.25 -14.72 13.34
CA THR A 136 16.15 -14.11 12.38
C THR A 136 17.59 -13.96 12.91
N ALA A 137 18.51 -13.69 11.99
CA ALA A 137 19.90 -13.29 12.29
C ALA A 137 20.22 -12.02 11.48
N LYS A 138 20.61 -10.95 12.19
CA LYS A 138 20.88 -9.64 11.61
C LYS A 138 22.14 -9.65 10.76
N LEU A 139 22.06 -9.03 9.58
CA LEU A 139 23.19 -8.90 8.65
C LEU A 139 24.04 -7.67 8.98
N ASN A 140 25.34 -7.79 8.71
CA ASN A 140 26.36 -6.79 9.00
C ASN A 140 26.74 -6.02 7.73
N TYR A 141 26.29 -4.78 7.63
CA TYR A 141 26.60 -3.87 6.52
C TYR A 141 27.93 -3.11 6.66
N THR A 142 28.75 -3.39 7.67
CA THR A 142 30.14 -2.95 7.69
C THR A 142 31.01 -3.81 6.76
N SER A 143 30.58 -5.04 6.43
CA SER A 143 31.18 -5.90 5.42
C SER A 143 30.71 -5.51 4.02
N HIS A 144 31.60 -5.11 3.13
CA HIS A 144 31.26 -4.85 1.74
C HIS A 144 30.84 -6.10 0.98
N ASP A 145 31.27 -7.29 1.41
CA ASP A 145 30.78 -8.57 0.87
C ASP A 145 29.27 -8.75 1.03
N THR A 146 28.71 -8.28 2.16
CA THR A 146 27.25 -8.22 2.35
C THR A 146 26.57 -7.36 1.29
N TRP A 147 27.13 -6.20 0.96
CA TRP A 147 26.59 -5.31 -0.08
C TRP A 147 26.55 -5.99 -1.44
N VAL A 148 27.67 -6.65 -1.82
CA VAL A 148 27.78 -7.35 -3.10
C VAL A 148 26.73 -8.46 -3.19
N LYS A 149 26.60 -9.30 -2.15
CA LYS A 149 25.59 -10.37 -2.11
C LYS A 149 24.17 -9.84 -2.24
N MET A 150 23.83 -8.79 -1.50
CA MET A 150 22.51 -8.18 -1.54
C MET A 150 22.20 -7.53 -2.89
N ARG A 151 23.16 -6.85 -3.52
CA ARG A 151 23.01 -6.36 -4.90
C ARG A 151 22.76 -7.49 -5.89
N ASP A 152 23.53 -8.58 -5.81
CA ASP A 152 23.41 -9.72 -6.74
C ASP A 152 22.06 -10.43 -6.57
N ILE A 153 21.50 -10.47 -5.35
CA ILE A 153 20.14 -10.94 -5.08
C ILE A 153 19.12 -10.04 -5.79
N LEU A 154 19.24 -8.70 -5.66
CA LEU A 154 18.37 -7.74 -6.36
C LEU A 154 18.44 -7.94 -7.89
N LEU A 155 19.64 -8.07 -8.47
CA LEU A 155 19.83 -8.32 -9.90
C LEU A 155 19.21 -9.66 -10.34
N PHE A 156 19.35 -10.71 -9.53
CA PHE A 156 18.73 -12.00 -9.81
C PHE A 156 17.21 -11.89 -9.92
N TRP A 157 16.55 -11.25 -8.96
CA TRP A 157 15.09 -11.11 -9.00
C TRP A 157 14.63 -10.13 -10.08
N ALA A 158 15.36 -9.06 -10.33
CA ALA A 158 15.07 -8.15 -11.45
C ALA A 158 15.13 -8.90 -12.81
N SER A 159 16.07 -9.85 -12.96
CA SER A 159 16.17 -10.69 -14.18
C SER A 159 14.96 -11.60 -14.41
N LYS A 160 14.07 -11.78 -13.40
CA LYS A 160 12.83 -12.56 -13.53
C LYS A 160 11.68 -11.75 -14.13
N GLY A 161 11.91 -10.49 -14.53
CA GLY A 161 10.91 -9.63 -15.16
C GLY A 161 9.95 -8.97 -14.18
N ILE A 162 10.29 -8.90 -12.90
CA ILE A 162 9.49 -8.14 -11.92
C ILE A 162 9.61 -6.63 -12.17
N ALA A 163 8.58 -5.87 -11.79
CA ALA A 163 8.52 -4.43 -11.95
C ALA A 163 9.12 -3.67 -10.76
N GLY A 164 9.28 -4.29 -9.60
CA GLY A 164 9.82 -3.58 -8.44
C GLY A 164 10.00 -4.42 -7.19
N PHE A 165 10.59 -3.76 -6.21
CA PHE A 165 10.82 -4.30 -4.86
C PHE A 165 10.10 -3.46 -3.81
N ARG A 166 9.47 -4.12 -2.85
CA ARG A 166 9.17 -3.54 -1.55
C ARG A 166 10.32 -3.93 -0.61
N CYS A 167 11.09 -2.95 -0.20
CA CYS A 167 12.26 -3.15 0.66
C CYS A 167 11.85 -3.04 2.12
N ASP A 168 12.04 -4.14 2.84
CA ASP A 168 11.68 -4.31 4.24
C ASP A 168 12.61 -3.49 5.14
N MET A 169 12.05 -2.76 6.12
CA MET A 169 12.75 -2.06 7.19
C MET A 169 14.04 -1.35 6.73
N ILE A 170 13.94 -0.50 5.72
CA ILE A 170 15.12 0.16 5.12
C ILE A 170 15.92 1.01 6.11
N GLU A 171 15.29 1.43 7.20
CA GLU A 171 15.91 2.24 8.27
C GLU A 171 16.95 1.47 9.09
N LEU A 172 16.89 0.14 9.07
CA LEU A 172 17.86 -0.73 9.75
C LEU A 172 19.09 -1.05 8.90
N VAL A 173 19.10 -0.55 7.65
CA VAL A 173 20.20 -0.70 6.70
C VAL A 173 20.77 0.67 6.36
N THR A 174 22.12 0.78 6.31
CA THR A 174 22.76 2.06 6.00
C THR A 174 22.29 2.64 4.65
N VAL A 175 22.00 3.93 4.61
CA VAL A 175 21.62 4.62 3.38
C VAL A 175 22.70 4.54 2.29
N ASP A 176 23.97 4.39 2.68
CA ASP A 176 25.09 4.26 1.75
C ASP A 176 25.00 2.97 0.92
N PHE A 177 24.45 1.88 1.48
CA PHE A 177 24.17 0.67 0.70
C PHE A 177 23.14 0.96 -0.41
N TRP A 178 22.07 1.63 -0.10
CA TRP A 178 21.02 1.97 -1.07
C TRP A 178 21.55 2.88 -2.17
N LYS A 179 22.29 3.93 -1.79
CA LYS A 179 23.01 4.83 -2.71
C LYS A 179 23.94 4.09 -3.68
N TRP A 180 24.56 3.02 -3.21
CA TRP A 180 25.48 2.24 -4.01
C TRP A 180 24.75 1.18 -4.87
N ALA A 181 23.73 0.51 -4.31
CA ALA A 181 23.07 -0.62 -4.97
C ALA A 181 22.03 -0.18 -5.99
N ILE A 182 21.10 0.71 -5.63
CA ILE A 182 19.94 1.07 -6.49
C ILE A 182 20.37 1.55 -7.88
N PRO A 183 21.36 2.44 -8.06
CA PRO A 183 21.79 2.85 -9.40
C PRO A 183 22.30 1.70 -10.26
N GLN A 184 22.98 0.71 -9.69
CA GLN A 184 23.50 -0.44 -10.42
C GLN A 184 22.38 -1.37 -10.93
N ILE A 185 21.29 -1.50 -10.16
CA ILE A 185 20.12 -2.26 -10.60
C ILE A 185 19.37 -1.48 -11.68
N LYS A 186 19.14 -0.17 -11.49
CA LYS A 186 18.44 0.69 -12.45
C LYS A 186 19.21 0.88 -13.76
N GLU A 187 20.53 0.77 -13.76
CA GLU A 187 21.36 0.77 -14.98
C GLU A 187 21.01 -0.42 -15.89
N GLN A 188 20.77 -1.60 -15.32
CA GLN A 188 20.41 -2.81 -16.06
C GLN A 188 18.89 -2.95 -16.28
N TYR A 189 18.09 -2.43 -15.36
CA TYR A 189 16.62 -2.50 -15.35
C TYR A 189 16.02 -1.11 -15.09
N PRO A 190 16.03 -0.18 -16.07
CA PRO A 190 15.69 1.23 -15.86
C PRO A 190 14.26 1.48 -15.35
N GLY A 191 13.34 0.57 -15.64
CA GLY A 191 11.93 0.68 -15.23
C GLY A 191 11.63 0.10 -13.85
N ILE A 192 12.63 -0.47 -13.14
CA ILE A 192 12.38 -1.11 -11.85
C ILE A 192 12.17 -0.08 -10.75
N ILE A 193 11.14 -0.27 -9.93
CA ILE A 193 10.80 0.64 -8.83
C ILE A 193 11.23 0.07 -7.47
N PHE A 194 11.61 0.98 -6.56
CA PHE A 194 11.97 0.66 -5.19
C PHE A 194 11.03 1.38 -4.24
N ILE A 195 10.27 0.59 -3.44
CA ILE A 195 9.38 1.07 -2.39
C ILE A 195 10.03 0.74 -1.05
N GLY A 196 10.31 1.76 -0.24
CA GLY A 196 10.93 1.58 1.07
C GLY A 196 9.92 1.57 2.20
N GLU A 197 10.03 0.60 3.10
CA GLU A 197 9.34 0.65 4.39
C GLU A 197 10.16 1.52 5.35
N ALA A 198 9.62 2.69 5.68
CA ALA A 198 10.24 3.68 6.56
C ALA A 198 9.18 4.32 7.47
N TYR A 199 9.54 4.54 8.74
CA TYR A 199 8.65 5.03 9.78
C TYR A 199 9.11 6.35 10.41
N GLN A 200 10.34 6.82 10.10
CA GLN A 200 10.95 8.03 10.65
C GLN A 200 10.93 9.16 9.61
N PRO A 201 9.95 10.09 9.66
CA PRO A 201 9.78 11.14 8.65
C PRO A 201 11.02 12.03 8.47
N GLU A 202 11.81 12.22 9.54
CA GLU A 202 13.07 12.97 9.52
C GLU A 202 14.11 12.36 8.59
N ASN A 203 14.01 11.07 8.26
CA ASN A 203 14.93 10.36 7.39
C ASN A 203 14.44 10.26 5.93
N TYR A 204 13.22 10.65 5.60
CA TYR A 204 12.65 10.50 4.25
C TYR A 204 13.49 11.22 3.19
N TRP A 205 14.03 12.41 3.53
CA TRP A 205 14.93 13.13 2.63
C TRP A 205 16.14 12.29 2.21
N ASN A 206 16.74 11.57 3.17
CA ASN A 206 17.92 10.72 2.92
C ASN A 206 17.57 9.55 1.97
N TYR A 207 16.41 8.90 2.18
CA TYR A 207 16.02 7.77 1.35
C TYR A 207 15.64 8.19 -0.08
N PHE A 208 14.98 9.33 -0.25
CA PHE A 208 14.66 9.84 -1.58
C PHE A 208 15.89 10.39 -2.30
N ASN A 209 16.68 11.24 -1.67
CA ASN A 209 17.70 12.03 -2.35
C ASN A 209 19.10 11.39 -2.31
N ILE A 210 19.39 10.53 -1.34
CA ILE A 210 20.65 9.79 -1.25
C ILE A 210 20.43 8.33 -1.64
N GLY A 211 19.45 7.66 -1.04
CA GLY A 211 19.16 6.24 -1.23
C GLY A 211 18.63 5.91 -2.61
N GLY A 212 17.87 6.82 -3.25
CA GLY A 212 17.32 6.64 -4.61
C GLY A 212 16.03 5.85 -4.68
N PHE A 213 15.26 5.76 -3.59
CA PHE A 213 13.94 5.16 -3.56
C PHE A 213 12.94 5.96 -4.40
N ASP A 214 12.02 5.28 -5.05
CA ASP A 214 10.95 5.89 -5.84
C ASP A 214 9.76 6.26 -4.95
N TYR A 215 9.43 5.40 -3.98
CA TYR A 215 8.33 5.56 -3.03
C TYR A 215 8.73 5.13 -1.63
N LEU A 216 8.10 5.73 -0.62
CA LEU A 216 8.17 5.31 0.78
C LEU A 216 6.75 5.09 1.34
N TYR A 217 6.61 4.27 2.38
CA TYR A 217 5.35 4.13 3.11
C TYR A 217 4.96 5.44 3.80
N ASP A 218 3.68 5.80 3.73
CA ASP A 218 3.12 6.89 4.53
C ASP A 218 2.41 6.37 5.80
N LYS A 219 3.15 5.57 6.59
CA LYS A 219 2.63 4.99 7.83
C LYS A 219 2.53 6.03 8.95
N SER A 220 3.65 6.64 9.31
CA SER A 220 3.77 7.55 10.47
C SER A 220 3.14 8.92 10.24
N GLY A 221 2.85 9.27 8.99
CA GLY A 221 2.18 10.51 8.60
C GLY A 221 0.68 10.30 8.37
N PHE A 222 0.34 9.94 7.15
CA PHE A 222 -1.03 9.96 6.66
C PHE A 222 -1.89 8.83 7.24
N TYR A 223 -1.38 7.58 7.24
CA TYR A 223 -2.10 6.43 7.79
C TYR A 223 -2.48 6.65 9.26
N ASP A 224 -1.49 6.93 10.13
CA ASP A 224 -1.74 7.12 11.57
C ASP A 224 -2.68 8.30 11.85
N THR A 225 -2.56 9.37 11.07
CA THR A 225 -3.42 10.54 11.21
C THR A 225 -4.86 10.21 10.82
N LEU A 226 -5.08 9.59 9.67
CA LEU A 226 -6.43 9.21 9.21
C LEU A 226 -7.09 8.23 10.18
N ARG A 227 -6.35 7.23 10.67
CA ARG A 227 -6.85 6.29 11.67
C ARG A 227 -7.32 6.99 12.93
N ARG A 228 -6.53 7.93 13.49
CA ARG A 228 -6.93 8.71 14.67
C ARG A 228 -8.15 9.59 14.40
N ILE A 229 -8.25 10.22 13.22
CA ILE A 229 -9.42 11.03 12.84
C ILE A 229 -10.68 10.18 12.77
N VAL A 230 -10.62 9.01 12.11
CA VAL A 230 -11.75 8.07 12.01
C VAL A 230 -12.23 7.63 13.40
N ARG A 231 -11.30 7.42 14.33
CA ARG A 231 -11.59 7.07 15.74
C ARG A 231 -12.12 8.25 16.57
N GLY A 232 -12.03 9.48 16.08
CA GLY A 232 -12.38 10.69 16.83
C GLY A 232 -11.30 11.14 17.81
N GLU A 233 -10.08 10.66 17.67
CA GLU A 233 -8.93 10.91 18.54
C GLU A 233 -8.07 12.09 18.05
N ASP A 234 -8.29 12.55 16.83
CA ASP A 234 -7.56 13.66 16.22
C ASP A 234 -8.50 14.51 15.35
N SER A 235 -8.07 15.71 15.03
CA SER A 235 -8.78 16.65 14.17
C SER A 235 -8.49 16.40 12.70
N ALA A 236 -9.50 16.53 11.82
CA ALA A 236 -9.31 16.52 10.37
C ALA A 236 -8.30 17.56 9.90
N SER A 237 -8.10 18.66 10.63
CA SER A 237 -7.06 19.66 10.38
C SER A 237 -5.63 19.11 10.50
N SER A 238 -5.44 17.94 11.12
CA SER A 238 -4.13 17.29 11.19
C SER A 238 -3.66 16.78 9.82
N ILE A 239 -4.58 16.58 8.87
CA ILE A 239 -4.26 16.23 7.47
C ILE A 239 -3.39 17.34 6.84
N THR A 240 -3.78 18.61 6.99
CA THR A 240 -3.01 19.76 6.53
C THR A 240 -1.58 19.76 7.07
N ARG A 241 -1.42 19.44 8.36
CA ARG A 241 -0.09 19.39 9.00
C ARG A 241 0.80 18.31 8.37
N GLN A 242 0.25 17.11 8.16
CA GLN A 242 0.99 16.03 7.51
C GLN A 242 1.42 16.41 6.10
N TRP A 243 0.51 17.04 5.36
CA TRP A 243 0.82 17.51 4.02
C TRP A 243 1.97 18.52 4.01
N GLN A 244 1.91 19.53 4.87
CA GLN A 244 2.95 20.53 4.99
C GLN A 244 4.31 19.95 5.38
N GLN A 245 4.33 18.93 6.25
CA GLN A 245 5.56 18.25 6.67
C GLN A 245 6.22 17.47 5.53
N LEU A 246 5.44 16.85 4.66
CA LEU A 246 5.95 16.07 3.52
C LEU A 246 6.40 16.96 2.36
N GLY A 247 5.77 18.13 2.15
CA GLY A 247 6.10 19.05 1.05
C GLY A 247 6.15 18.33 -0.29
N ASP A 248 7.26 18.46 -1.03
CA ASP A 248 7.44 17.89 -2.36
C ASP A 248 7.52 16.34 -2.37
N PHE A 249 7.60 15.68 -1.21
CA PHE A 249 7.62 14.22 -1.15
C PHE A 249 6.23 13.58 -1.22
N GLN A 250 5.16 14.34 -1.07
CA GLN A 250 3.79 13.80 -1.05
C GLN A 250 3.47 12.88 -2.24
N PRO A 251 3.76 13.22 -3.50
CA PRO A 251 3.46 12.35 -4.63
C PRO A 251 4.24 11.03 -4.64
N LYS A 252 5.27 10.94 -3.78
CA LYS A 252 6.15 9.78 -3.64
C LYS A 252 5.83 8.92 -2.42
N MET A 253 4.80 9.29 -1.66
CA MET A 253 4.38 8.50 -0.50
C MET A 253 3.35 7.45 -0.92
N LEU A 254 3.61 6.18 -0.61
CA LEU A 254 2.63 5.12 -0.82
C LEU A 254 1.58 5.19 0.28
N ASN A 255 0.40 5.72 -0.05
CA ASN A 255 -0.73 5.79 0.85
C ASN A 255 -1.40 4.42 1.01
N PHE A 256 -1.93 4.12 2.18
CA PHE A 256 -2.70 2.91 2.45
C PHE A 256 -3.57 3.08 3.70
N LEU A 257 -4.58 2.24 3.86
CA LEU A 257 -5.40 2.13 5.07
C LEU A 257 -5.28 0.77 5.75
N GLU A 258 -4.76 -0.23 5.04
CA GLU A 258 -4.42 -1.55 5.57
C GLU A 258 -3.13 -2.06 4.95
N ASN A 259 -2.37 -2.82 5.72
CA ASN A 259 -1.30 -3.68 5.22
C ASN A 259 -1.23 -4.96 6.07
N HIS A 260 -0.20 -5.76 5.88
CA HIS A 260 -0.03 -7.03 6.58
C HIS A 260 0.47 -6.87 8.04
N ASP A 261 0.95 -5.67 8.42
CA ASP A 261 1.45 -5.36 9.76
C ASP A 261 0.45 -4.58 10.61
N GLU A 262 -0.54 -3.94 9.98
CA GLU A 262 -1.53 -3.12 10.65
C GLU A 262 -2.85 -3.88 10.88
N ASP A 263 -3.69 -3.30 11.74
CA ASP A 263 -5.04 -3.82 11.97
C ASP A 263 -5.94 -3.61 10.74
N ARG A 264 -6.88 -4.53 10.53
CA ARG A 264 -7.92 -4.38 9.51
C ARG A 264 -8.85 -3.21 9.85
N ILE A 265 -9.38 -2.53 8.83
CA ILE A 265 -10.33 -1.41 8.99
C ILE A 265 -11.53 -1.77 9.88
N PRO A 266 -12.17 -2.97 9.76
CA PRO A 266 -13.27 -3.35 10.64
C PRO A 266 -12.89 -3.61 12.09
N SER A 267 -11.61 -3.60 12.44
CA SER A 267 -11.14 -3.72 13.82
C SER A 267 -11.56 -2.54 14.69
N GLU A 268 -11.77 -2.77 15.99
CA GLU A 268 -11.98 -1.71 16.98
C GLU A 268 -10.78 -0.75 17.10
N TYR A 269 -9.58 -1.18 16.69
CA TYR A 269 -8.36 -0.37 16.68
C TYR A 269 -8.27 0.55 15.47
N PHE A 270 -9.16 0.42 14.47
CA PHE A 270 -9.25 1.36 13.34
C PHE A 270 -10.64 1.99 13.28
N ALA A 271 -11.63 1.39 12.62
CA ALA A 271 -12.93 2.01 12.33
C ALA A 271 -14.14 1.26 12.89
N SER A 272 -13.98 0.00 13.32
CA SER A 272 -15.07 -0.92 13.73
C SER A 272 -16.08 -1.26 12.63
N SER A 273 -15.94 -0.65 11.44
CA SER A 273 -16.75 -0.92 10.24
C SER A 273 -16.00 -0.45 9.00
N PRO A 274 -16.01 -1.20 7.88
CA PRO A 274 -15.34 -0.79 6.66
C PRO A 274 -15.92 0.50 6.06
N PHE A 275 -17.24 0.71 6.21
CA PHE A 275 -17.92 1.90 5.71
C PHE A 275 -17.57 3.19 6.49
N LYS A 276 -17.16 3.06 7.75
CA LYS A 276 -16.77 4.20 8.57
C LYS A 276 -15.43 4.82 8.13
N ALA A 277 -14.62 4.09 7.37
CA ALA A 277 -13.35 4.58 6.84
C ALA A 277 -13.45 5.16 5.41
N LEU A 278 -14.65 5.30 4.84
CA LEU A 278 -14.79 5.78 3.45
C LEU A 278 -14.33 7.24 3.29
N SER A 279 -14.48 8.08 4.30
CA SER A 279 -13.89 9.44 4.31
C SER A 279 -12.36 9.41 4.29
N ALA A 280 -11.73 8.48 5.01
CA ALA A 280 -10.29 8.28 4.97
C ALA A 280 -9.83 7.74 3.61
N LEU A 281 -10.57 6.79 3.02
CA LEU A 281 -10.32 6.29 1.67
C LEU A 281 -10.41 7.42 0.63
N PHE A 282 -11.45 8.27 0.72
CA PHE A 282 -11.65 9.43 -0.13
C PHE A 282 -10.43 10.37 -0.08
N VAL A 283 -9.99 10.74 1.12
CA VAL A 283 -8.83 11.62 1.29
C VAL A 283 -7.56 10.96 0.75
N SER A 284 -7.33 9.68 1.03
CA SER A 284 -6.14 8.94 0.57
C SER A 284 -6.02 8.84 -0.94
N LEU A 285 -7.15 8.78 -1.66
CA LEU A 285 -7.18 8.64 -3.11
C LEU A 285 -7.22 9.99 -3.85
N PHE A 286 -7.78 11.04 -3.24
CA PHE A 286 -8.11 12.26 -4.00
C PHE A 286 -7.36 13.50 -3.56
N TYR A 287 -6.70 13.49 -2.38
CA TYR A 287 -6.03 14.68 -1.85
C TYR A 287 -4.75 15.05 -2.62
N ASN A 288 -4.02 14.05 -3.11
CA ASN A 288 -2.81 14.26 -3.91
C ASN A 288 -2.70 13.21 -5.04
N THR A 289 -1.58 13.20 -5.75
CA THR A 289 -1.28 12.25 -6.84
C THR A 289 -0.46 11.04 -6.38
N ALA A 290 -0.35 10.81 -5.08
CA ALA A 290 0.40 9.69 -4.53
C ALA A 290 -0.26 8.34 -4.87
N PRO A 291 0.53 7.26 -5.05
CA PRO A 291 -0.03 5.94 -5.22
C PRO A 291 -0.76 5.45 -3.95
N PHE A 292 -1.80 4.66 -4.14
CA PHE A 292 -2.56 4.04 -3.06
C PHE A 292 -2.47 2.52 -3.13
N MET A 293 -2.24 1.87 -1.99
CA MET A 293 -2.18 0.42 -1.87
C MET A 293 -3.45 -0.14 -1.23
N ILE A 294 -4.07 -1.12 -1.88
CA ILE A 294 -5.17 -1.92 -1.33
C ILE A 294 -4.61 -3.24 -0.80
N TYR A 295 -4.81 -3.54 0.47
CA TYR A 295 -4.48 -4.85 1.02
C TYR A 295 -5.58 -5.85 0.68
N ALA A 296 -5.21 -7.00 0.08
CA ALA A 296 -6.19 -7.97 -0.43
C ALA A 296 -7.26 -8.33 0.60
N GLY A 297 -8.52 -8.14 0.24
CA GLY A 297 -9.70 -8.28 1.09
C GLY A 297 -10.20 -6.98 1.74
N GLN A 298 -9.42 -5.90 1.68
CA GLN A 298 -9.85 -4.57 2.16
C GLN A 298 -11.10 -4.11 1.39
N GLU A 299 -11.14 -4.36 0.11
CA GLU A 299 -12.23 -4.06 -0.82
C GLU A 299 -13.54 -4.83 -0.51
N PHE A 300 -13.45 -5.85 0.32
CA PHE A 300 -14.59 -6.65 0.80
C PHE A 300 -14.84 -6.50 2.30
N GLY A 301 -14.08 -5.63 2.99
CA GLY A 301 -14.22 -5.40 4.42
C GLY A 301 -13.79 -6.60 5.28
N VAL A 302 -12.76 -7.33 4.86
CA VAL A 302 -12.20 -8.43 5.67
C VAL A 302 -11.79 -7.93 7.05
N GLY A 303 -12.23 -8.60 8.09
CA GLY A 303 -11.93 -8.29 9.49
C GLY A 303 -12.97 -8.95 10.42
N PRO A 304 -13.01 -8.55 11.71
CA PRO A 304 -12.15 -7.52 12.35
C PRO A 304 -10.74 -7.98 12.74
N GLU A 305 -10.48 -9.29 12.75
CA GLU A 305 -9.20 -9.84 13.20
C GLU A 305 -8.09 -9.51 12.19
N LYS A 306 -6.90 -9.21 12.72
CA LYS A 306 -5.69 -9.08 11.92
C LYS A 306 -5.41 -10.38 11.18
N THR A 307 -5.11 -10.27 9.89
CA THR A 307 -4.75 -11.43 9.08
C THR A 307 -3.35 -11.91 9.46
N SER A 308 -3.25 -13.13 9.97
CA SER A 308 -1.94 -13.71 10.32
C SER A 308 -1.07 -13.94 9.08
N ILE A 309 0.10 -13.33 9.07
CA ILE A 309 1.15 -13.59 8.07
C ILE A 309 2.04 -14.79 8.44
N PHE A 310 1.79 -15.44 9.55
CA PHE A 310 2.59 -16.57 10.07
C PHE A 310 1.89 -17.92 9.88
N ASP A 311 0.64 -17.92 9.42
CA ASP A 311 -0.19 -19.13 9.36
C ASP A 311 -0.68 -19.47 7.96
N PHE A 312 -0.99 -20.77 7.78
CA PHE A 312 -1.77 -21.23 6.64
C PHE A 312 -3.25 -20.98 6.93
N CYS A 313 -3.74 -19.82 6.53
CA CYS A 313 -5.13 -19.42 6.69
C CYS A 313 -5.77 -19.06 5.35
N SER A 314 -7.04 -18.73 5.37
CA SER A 314 -7.77 -18.20 4.23
C SER A 314 -8.79 -17.18 4.71
N LEU A 315 -9.18 -16.29 3.80
CA LEU A 315 -10.16 -15.24 4.07
C LEU A 315 -11.47 -15.59 3.34
N GLU A 316 -12.56 -15.64 4.08
CA GLU A 316 -13.83 -16.13 3.54
C GLU A 316 -14.38 -15.26 2.40
N PRO A 317 -14.35 -13.90 2.46
CA PRO A 317 -14.77 -13.08 1.34
C PRO A 317 -13.95 -13.34 0.07
N LEU A 318 -12.62 -13.49 0.19
CA LEU A 318 -11.75 -13.82 -0.95
C LEU A 318 -12.04 -15.21 -1.53
N ARG A 319 -12.39 -16.21 -0.70
CA ARG A 319 -12.80 -17.52 -1.21
C ARG A 319 -14.09 -17.43 -2.02
N ARG A 320 -15.09 -16.67 -1.52
CA ARG A 320 -16.35 -16.43 -2.23
C ARG A 320 -16.11 -15.71 -3.55
N TRP A 321 -15.35 -14.65 -3.53
CA TRP A 321 -14.99 -13.89 -4.72
C TRP A 321 -14.24 -14.76 -5.75
N ASN A 322 -13.18 -15.48 -5.35
CA ASN A 322 -12.43 -16.39 -6.23
C ASN A 322 -13.30 -17.49 -6.82
N LYS A 323 -14.31 -17.97 -6.07
CA LYS A 323 -15.28 -18.94 -6.58
C LYS A 323 -16.16 -18.31 -7.66
N GLY A 324 -16.62 -17.09 -7.45
CA GLY A 324 -17.39 -16.32 -8.42
C GLY A 324 -16.60 -16.05 -9.70
N VAL A 325 -15.35 -15.62 -9.60
CA VAL A 325 -14.45 -15.41 -10.75
C VAL A 325 -14.36 -16.66 -11.62
N LYS A 326 -14.21 -17.84 -11.02
CA LYS A 326 -14.17 -19.12 -11.75
C LYS A 326 -15.47 -19.45 -12.48
N GLU A 327 -16.57 -18.86 -12.08
CA GLU A 327 -17.90 -19.02 -12.69
C GLU A 327 -18.29 -17.81 -13.56
N SER A 328 -17.32 -16.94 -13.88
CA SER A 328 -17.49 -15.71 -14.69
C SER A 328 -18.47 -14.70 -14.10
N ASP A 329 -18.62 -14.69 -12.78
CA ASP A 329 -19.41 -13.73 -12.02
C ASP A 329 -18.77 -13.53 -10.63
N SER A 330 -17.83 -12.59 -10.54
CA SER A 330 -17.01 -12.36 -9.34
C SER A 330 -17.84 -11.99 -8.11
N GLN A 331 -19.01 -11.39 -8.29
CA GLN A 331 -19.88 -10.94 -7.19
C GLN A 331 -20.92 -11.97 -6.77
N LYS A 332 -21.10 -13.07 -7.52
CA LYS A 332 -22.18 -14.06 -7.32
C LYS A 332 -22.31 -14.60 -5.89
N TYR A 333 -21.23 -14.72 -5.18
CA TYR A 333 -21.17 -15.32 -3.84
C TYR A 333 -20.83 -14.31 -2.74
N LEU A 334 -20.62 -13.05 -3.07
CA LEU A 334 -20.40 -11.99 -2.10
C LEU A 334 -21.68 -11.70 -1.34
N HIS A 335 -21.57 -11.28 -0.10
CA HIS A 335 -22.68 -10.73 0.66
C HIS A 335 -22.98 -9.31 0.16
N TYR A 336 -24.18 -8.82 0.43
CA TYR A 336 -24.63 -7.52 -0.04
C TYR A 336 -23.66 -6.38 0.36
N GLU A 337 -23.27 -6.32 1.63
CA GLU A 337 -22.34 -5.31 2.13
C GLU A 337 -20.94 -5.42 1.49
N GLU A 338 -20.47 -6.64 1.17
CA GLU A 338 -19.20 -6.87 0.47
C GLU A 338 -19.25 -6.35 -0.97
N SER A 339 -20.37 -6.60 -1.66
CA SER A 339 -20.59 -6.11 -3.03
C SER A 339 -20.73 -4.59 -3.07
N ASP A 340 -21.44 -4.00 -2.11
CA ASP A 340 -21.57 -2.54 -2.01
C ASP A 340 -20.22 -1.88 -1.76
N LEU A 341 -19.44 -2.41 -0.84
CA LEU A 341 -18.11 -1.89 -0.53
C LEU A 341 -17.18 -2.01 -1.75
N TYR A 342 -17.17 -3.16 -2.42
CA TYR A 342 -16.40 -3.38 -3.63
C TYR A 342 -16.78 -2.38 -4.74
N ALA A 343 -18.06 -2.11 -4.93
CA ALA A 343 -18.54 -1.13 -5.90
C ALA A 343 -18.03 0.29 -5.59
N ILE A 344 -17.97 0.67 -4.31
CA ILE A 344 -17.42 1.96 -3.87
C ILE A 344 -15.91 2.02 -4.17
N TYR A 345 -15.14 0.98 -3.81
CA TYR A 345 -13.71 0.92 -4.14
C TYR A 345 -13.48 1.04 -5.64
N LYS A 346 -14.25 0.31 -6.45
CA LYS A 346 -14.15 0.37 -7.92
C LYS A 346 -14.40 1.78 -8.45
N ALA A 347 -15.46 2.45 -7.99
CA ALA A 347 -15.78 3.81 -8.41
C ALA A 347 -14.70 4.81 -7.98
N PHE A 348 -14.18 4.71 -6.76
CA PHE A 348 -13.13 5.61 -6.26
C PHE A 348 -11.80 5.39 -6.99
N CYS A 349 -11.41 4.15 -7.22
CA CYS A 349 -10.20 3.82 -7.97
C CYS A 349 -10.31 4.26 -9.44
N ASP A 350 -11.51 4.16 -10.04
CA ASP A 350 -11.73 4.64 -11.40
C ASP A 350 -11.53 6.16 -11.52
N ILE A 351 -12.11 6.92 -10.61
CA ILE A 351 -11.89 8.38 -10.53
C ILE A 351 -10.42 8.69 -10.27
N ALA A 352 -9.79 8.00 -9.31
CA ALA A 352 -8.39 8.26 -8.93
C ALA A 352 -7.40 8.05 -10.09
N VAL A 353 -7.68 7.11 -10.99
CA VAL A 353 -6.77 6.76 -12.10
C VAL A 353 -7.13 7.46 -13.39
N ASN A 354 -8.43 7.61 -13.70
CA ASN A 354 -8.90 8.03 -15.01
C ASN A 354 -9.35 9.49 -15.09
N ASP A 355 -9.63 10.15 -13.95
CA ASP A 355 -9.97 11.57 -13.96
C ASP A 355 -8.69 12.44 -13.92
N PRO A 356 -8.40 13.24 -14.99
CA PRO A 356 -7.18 14.04 -15.04
C PRO A 356 -7.05 15.07 -13.91
N VAL A 357 -8.17 15.59 -13.39
CA VAL A 357 -8.15 16.56 -12.28
C VAL A 357 -7.64 15.90 -11.00
N ILE A 358 -7.91 14.61 -10.82
CA ILE A 358 -7.47 13.85 -9.66
C ILE A 358 -6.06 13.27 -9.87
N CYS A 359 -5.82 12.58 -10.98
CA CYS A 359 -4.55 11.85 -11.18
C CYS A 359 -3.36 12.75 -11.59
N LYS A 360 -3.62 13.98 -12.07
CA LYS A 360 -2.56 14.90 -12.54
C LYS A 360 -2.64 16.30 -11.92
N GLY A 361 -3.74 16.60 -11.25
CA GLY A 361 -4.04 17.96 -10.79
C GLY A 361 -3.24 18.37 -9.55
N ASP A 362 -3.12 19.68 -9.39
CA ASP A 362 -2.59 20.30 -8.18
C ASP A 362 -3.65 20.39 -7.08
N THR A 363 -3.19 20.38 -5.83
CA THR A 363 -4.04 20.50 -4.65
C THR A 363 -3.91 21.89 -4.01
N PHE A 364 -5.04 22.43 -3.57
CA PHE A 364 -5.08 23.60 -2.70
C PHE A 364 -5.89 23.28 -1.45
N ASP A 365 -5.26 23.33 -0.28
CA ASP A 365 -5.90 23.07 1.01
C ASP A 365 -6.79 24.24 1.42
N LEU A 366 -8.07 23.97 1.70
CA LEU A 366 -9.04 24.97 2.12
C LEU A 366 -9.30 24.94 3.63
N GLN A 367 -8.64 24.07 4.39
CA GLN A 367 -8.94 23.84 5.80
C GLN A 367 -8.79 25.13 6.63
N TYR A 368 -7.70 25.87 6.43
CA TYR A 368 -7.44 27.13 7.14
C TYR A 368 -8.49 28.22 6.86
N ALA A 369 -9.07 28.23 5.64
CA ALA A 369 -10.05 29.22 5.23
C ALA A 369 -11.44 28.99 5.84
N ASN A 370 -11.64 27.84 6.51
CA ASN A 370 -12.91 27.41 7.06
C ASN A 370 -12.89 27.20 8.59
N PHE A 371 -11.82 27.54 9.31
CA PHE A 371 -11.72 27.38 10.77
C PHE A 371 -12.78 28.14 11.54
N GLU A 372 -13.10 29.37 11.13
CA GLU A 372 -14.08 30.22 11.79
C GLU A 372 -15.48 30.19 11.14
N ASN A 373 -15.73 29.18 10.33
CA ASN A 373 -16.98 29.01 9.62
C ASN A 373 -17.97 28.23 10.50
N GLY A 374 -19.03 28.90 11.01
CA GLY A 374 -20.00 28.30 11.92
C GLY A 374 -20.78 27.09 11.35
N ASN A 375 -20.77 26.92 10.03
CA ASN A 375 -21.41 25.77 9.34
C ASN A 375 -20.38 24.76 8.85
N TYR A 376 -19.18 24.73 9.45
CA TYR A 376 -18.11 23.80 9.10
C TYR A 376 -17.34 23.41 10.35
N ASN A 377 -17.35 22.12 10.67
CA ASN A 377 -16.59 21.58 11.80
C ASN A 377 -15.20 21.12 11.31
N HIS A 378 -14.19 21.98 11.39
CA HIS A 378 -12.82 21.67 10.95
C HIS A 378 -12.15 20.50 11.68
N HIS A 379 -12.75 20.03 12.78
CA HIS A 379 -12.29 18.81 13.46
C HIS A 379 -12.80 17.54 12.78
N ARG A 380 -13.94 17.63 12.06
CA ARG A 380 -14.61 16.46 11.47
C ARG A 380 -14.83 16.57 9.96
N GLN A 381 -14.66 17.75 9.37
CA GLN A 381 -14.68 17.93 7.92
C GLN A 381 -13.31 18.36 7.41
N PHE A 382 -12.99 17.93 6.20
CA PHE A 382 -11.77 18.32 5.50
C PHE A 382 -12.10 18.73 4.07
N SER A 383 -11.67 19.92 3.65
CA SER A 383 -11.96 20.47 2.33
C SER A 383 -10.69 20.90 1.58
N PHE A 384 -10.68 20.65 0.29
CA PHE A 384 -9.57 21.00 -0.60
C PHE A 384 -10.05 21.17 -2.04
N LEU A 385 -9.25 21.85 -2.86
CA LEU A 385 -9.46 21.93 -4.30
C LEU A 385 -8.49 21.00 -5.02
N ARG A 386 -8.95 20.51 -6.16
CA ARG A 386 -8.12 19.88 -7.18
C ARG A 386 -8.27 20.67 -8.47
N HIS A 387 -7.15 20.92 -9.18
CA HIS A 387 -7.15 21.71 -10.41
C HIS A 387 -6.28 21.06 -11.47
N TYR A 388 -6.81 20.96 -12.69
CA TYR A 388 -6.07 20.56 -13.88
C TYR A 388 -6.65 21.23 -15.12
N GLU A 389 -5.79 21.89 -15.92
CA GLU A 389 -6.15 22.52 -17.21
C GLU A 389 -7.43 23.38 -17.16
N GLY A 390 -7.58 24.19 -16.11
CA GLY A 390 -8.72 25.10 -15.94
C GLY A 390 -9.98 24.47 -15.35
N THR A 391 -10.02 23.16 -15.15
CA THR A 391 -11.09 22.49 -14.41
C THR A 391 -10.77 22.45 -12.93
N VAL A 392 -11.74 22.83 -12.08
CA VAL A 392 -11.59 22.86 -10.63
C VAL A 392 -12.65 21.99 -9.97
N TYR A 393 -12.21 21.09 -9.10
CA TYR A 393 -13.06 20.33 -8.21
C TYR A 393 -12.93 20.84 -6.77
N LEU A 394 -14.07 21.04 -6.13
CA LEU A 394 -14.16 21.13 -4.67
C LEU A 394 -14.39 19.74 -4.12
N CYS A 395 -13.47 19.29 -3.28
CA CYS A 395 -13.51 18.00 -2.61
C CYS A 395 -13.74 18.24 -1.12
N VAL A 396 -14.72 17.55 -0.52
CA VAL A 396 -15.02 17.67 0.91
C VAL A 396 -15.24 16.28 1.51
N ALA A 397 -14.51 15.97 2.58
CA ALA A 397 -14.66 14.75 3.36
C ALA A 397 -15.41 15.03 4.66
N ASN A 398 -16.29 14.12 5.07
CA ASN A 398 -17.03 14.16 6.32
C ASN A 398 -16.70 12.92 7.18
N PHE A 399 -16.10 13.12 8.33
CA PHE A 399 -15.75 12.09 9.32
C PHE A 399 -16.79 11.96 10.44
N GLU A 400 -17.96 12.62 10.32
CA GLU A 400 -19.09 12.42 11.23
C GLU A 400 -19.87 11.15 10.86
N ASP A 401 -20.55 10.56 11.86
CA ASP A 401 -21.42 9.39 11.71
C ASP A 401 -22.85 9.75 11.24
N HIS A 402 -23.07 11.00 10.85
CA HIS A 402 -24.31 11.52 10.30
C HIS A 402 -24.05 12.41 9.09
N ARG A 403 -25.07 12.60 8.27
CA ARG A 403 -25.05 13.56 7.15
C ARG A 403 -24.89 14.99 7.68
N VAL A 404 -24.10 15.78 6.97
CA VAL A 404 -23.90 17.20 7.26
C VAL A 404 -24.19 18.06 6.04
N ASP A 405 -24.70 19.26 6.30
CA ASP A 405 -24.82 20.33 5.30
C ASP A 405 -23.83 21.43 5.71
N VAL A 406 -22.80 21.63 4.92
CA VAL A 406 -21.72 22.57 5.21
C VAL A 406 -21.67 23.69 4.18
N GLU A 407 -21.09 24.83 4.58
CA GLU A 407 -20.81 25.94 3.68
C GLU A 407 -19.29 26.13 3.59
N ILE A 408 -18.75 26.02 2.39
CA ILE A 408 -17.30 26.09 2.12
C ILE A 408 -16.94 27.47 1.60
N ASN A 409 -16.02 28.14 2.29
CA ASN A 409 -15.39 29.36 1.84
C ASN A 409 -14.17 29.03 0.96
N ILE A 410 -14.13 29.58 -0.25
CA ILE A 410 -12.98 29.52 -1.15
C ILE A 410 -12.41 30.94 -1.25
N PRO A 411 -11.22 31.21 -0.70
CA PRO A 411 -10.66 32.55 -0.70
C PRO A 411 -10.13 32.96 -2.06
N GLN A 412 -10.11 34.28 -2.36
CA GLN A 412 -9.64 34.82 -3.63
C GLN A 412 -8.26 34.28 -4.04
N HIS A 413 -7.33 34.20 -3.11
CA HIS A 413 -5.98 33.74 -3.44
C HIS A 413 -5.87 32.26 -3.84
N ALA A 414 -6.92 31.43 -3.61
CA ALA A 414 -6.98 30.09 -4.19
C ALA A 414 -7.20 30.15 -5.70
N PHE A 415 -8.01 31.10 -6.16
CA PHE A 415 -8.19 31.36 -7.59
C PHE A 415 -6.93 31.98 -8.21
N ASP A 416 -6.31 32.93 -7.49
CA ASP A 416 -5.05 33.55 -7.93
C ASP A 416 -3.94 32.52 -8.08
N TYR A 417 -3.85 31.57 -7.16
CA TYR A 417 -2.89 30.46 -7.20
C TYR A 417 -3.02 29.63 -8.48
N TYR A 418 -4.24 29.36 -8.92
CA TYR A 418 -4.50 28.60 -10.15
C TYR A 418 -4.56 29.49 -11.41
N GLY A 419 -4.44 30.81 -11.28
CA GLY A 419 -4.61 31.75 -12.40
C GLY A 419 -6.02 31.77 -12.98
N ILE A 420 -7.03 31.43 -12.16
CA ILE A 420 -8.44 31.34 -12.57
C ILE A 420 -9.14 32.65 -12.21
N GLN A 421 -9.89 33.20 -13.16
CA GLN A 421 -10.77 34.33 -12.87
C GLN A 421 -12.10 33.81 -12.33
N PRO A 422 -12.58 34.33 -11.20
CA PRO A 422 -13.96 34.10 -10.73
C PRO A 422 -14.95 34.53 -11.81
N ASP A 423 -16.10 33.88 -11.83
CA ASP A 423 -17.21 34.22 -12.74
C ASP A 423 -18.53 34.31 -11.95
N GLU A 424 -19.66 34.50 -12.65
CA GLU A 424 -20.98 34.62 -12.01
C GLU A 424 -21.40 33.35 -11.23
N THR A 425 -20.82 32.19 -11.56
CA THR A 425 -21.12 30.90 -10.92
C THR A 425 -20.18 30.59 -9.79
N LEU A 426 -19.04 31.27 -9.72
CA LEU A 426 -17.98 31.03 -8.75
C LEU A 426 -17.41 32.36 -8.23
N ASN A 427 -18.02 32.86 -7.14
CA ASN A 427 -17.65 34.11 -6.49
C ASN A 427 -16.90 33.82 -5.19
N PRO A 428 -15.66 34.30 -4.99
CA PRO A 428 -14.90 34.07 -3.76
C PRO A 428 -15.53 34.69 -2.51
N ASN A 429 -16.55 35.56 -2.64
CA ASN A 429 -17.30 36.11 -1.53
C ASN A 429 -18.55 35.32 -1.17
N GLU A 430 -18.87 34.26 -1.93
CA GLU A 430 -19.99 33.39 -1.67
C GLU A 430 -19.50 32.02 -1.21
N ARG A 431 -20.20 31.48 -0.21
CA ARG A 431 -19.91 30.13 0.29
C ARG A 431 -20.67 29.09 -0.52
N ILE A 432 -20.00 28.01 -0.87
CA ILE A 432 -20.60 26.88 -1.59
C ILE A 432 -21.24 25.94 -0.57
N LYS A 433 -22.55 25.69 -0.75
CA LYS A 433 -23.28 24.73 0.08
C LYS A 433 -23.06 23.31 -0.43
N VAL A 434 -22.67 22.41 0.48
CA VAL A 434 -22.39 21.02 0.18
C VAL A 434 -23.07 20.12 1.20
N SER A 435 -23.85 19.16 0.72
CA SER A 435 -24.39 18.07 1.56
C SER A 435 -23.51 16.83 1.41
N ILE A 436 -23.08 16.25 2.54
CA ILE A 436 -22.17 15.12 2.55
C ILE A 436 -22.73 14.04 3.47
N GLU A 437 -22.83 12.85 2.98
CA GLU A 437 -23.27 11.68 3.75
C GLU A 437 -22.29 11.35 4.89
N LYS A 438 -22.77 10.59 5.87
CA LYS A 438 -21.93 10.12 6.99
C LYS A 438 -20.71 9.35 6.49
N ASN A 439 -19.54 9.63 7.09
CA ASN A 439 -18.29 8.92 6.80
C ASN A 439 -17.96 8.87 5.29
N ALA A 440 -18.26 9.90 4.54
CA ALA A 440 -18.13 9.94 3.08
C ALA A 440 -17.32 11.14 2.61
N GLY A 441 -17.10 11.22 1.31
CA GLY A 441 -16.57 12.37 0.62
C GLY A 441 -17.41 12.73 -0.60
N THR A 442 -17.33 13.98 -1.01
CA THR A 442 -18.05 14.52 -2.18
C THR A 442 -17.08 15.31 -3.05
N ILE A 443 -17.21 15.13 -4.35
CA ILE A 443 -16.52 15.90 -5.39
C ILE A 443 -17.56 16.74 -6.12
N LEU A 444 -17.34 18.05 -6.17
CA LEU A 444 -18.17 18.99 -6.96
C LEU A 444 -17.27 19.64 -8.00
N ARG A 445 -17.63 19.54 -9.27
CA ARG A 445 -17.02 20.39 -10.29
C ARG A 445 -17.56 21.80 -10.14
N ILE A 446 -16.68 22.75 -9.85
CA ILE A 446 -17.02 24.17 -9.65
C ILE A 446 -16.54 25.06 -10.81
N LYS A 447 -15.66 24.50 -11.65
CA LYS A 447 -15.25 25.14 -12.90
C LYS A 447 -14.80 24.10 -13.95
#